data_5972d1803901f9e933642f391212809d
#
_entry.id   5972d1803901f9e933642f391212809d
#
_cell.length_a   1.000
_cell.length_b   1.000
_cell.length_c   1.000
_cell.angle_alpha   90.00
_cell.angle_beta   90.00
_cell.angle_gamma   90.00
#
_symmetry.space_group_name_H-M   'P 1'
#
loop_
_entity.id
_entity.type
_entity.pdbx_description
1 polymer ?
#
loop_
_entity_poly.entity_id
_entity_poly.type
_entity_poly.pdbx_seq_one_letter_code
_entity_poly.pdbx_strand_id
1 'polypeptide(L)'
;MHMKKSLIIIALSIIFTIPFIYQPTYAQEKYYPKVENLQGKEQLMAELDELKRVRENMSTINITSDLDSEGLKRTNQYIATYLTELNSVRSDLETHRVNYKNSFADLYFSEQIQFIADSYIISLRQQQNLLSQLDKNNPDAKKLFESDYLTPTYYYVTLGDQMYSYIVDYFSIL
;
A
#
# COMPACT_ATOMS: atom_id res chain seq x y z
N MET A 1 -29.52 -25.96 58.45
CA MET A 1 -28.57 -26.29 57.37
C MET A 1 -28.85 -25.55 56.07
N HIS A 2 -30.03 -24.89 55.88
CA HIS A 2 -30.41 -24.16 54.66
C HIS A 2 -29.78 -22.75 54.51
N MET A 3 -29.53 -22.03 55.62
CA MET A 3 -28.94 -20.67 55.56
C MET A 3 -27.52 -20.61 55.03
N LYS A 4 -26.67 -21.62 55.30
CA LYS A 4 -25.28 -21.63 54.79
C LYS A 4 -25.21 -21.83 53.29
N LYS A 5 -26.14 -22.55 52.66
CA LYS A 5 -26.17 -22.76 51.22
C LYS A 5 -26.62 -21.50 50.46
N SER A 6 -27.58 -20.74 51.00
CA SER A 6 -28.01 -19.46 50.41
C SER A 6 -26.91 -18.38 50.43
N LEU A 7 -26.12 -18.32 51.51
CA LEU A 7 -25.00 -17.37 51.60
C LEU A 7 -23.89 -17.67 50.61
N ILE A 8 -23.61 -18.95 50.33
CA ILE A 8 -22.60 -19.36 49.33
C ILE A 8 -23.09 -19.02 47.91
N ILE A 9 -24.37 -19.18 47.61
CA ILE A 9 -24.93 -18.83 46.28
C ILE A 9 -24.88 -17.31 46.05
N ILE A 10 -25.17 -16.50 47.05
CA ILE A 10 -25.10 -15.04 46.97
C ILE A 10 -23.64 -14.59 46.81
N ALA A 11 -22.68 -15.18 47.51
CA ALA A 11 -21.26 -14.88 47.36
C ALA A 11 -20.73 -15.26 45.97
N LEU A 12 -21.17 -16.39 45.41
CA LEU A 12 -20.77 -16.81 44.06
C LEU A 12 -21.37 -15.90 42.96
N SER A 13 -22.61 -15.43 43.11
CA SER A 13 -23.22 -14.51 42.16
C SER A 13 -22.54 -13.14 42.15
N ILE A 14 -22.05 -12.65 43.29
CA ILE A 14 -21.32 -11.39 43.39
C ILE A 14 -19.94 -11.51 42.72
N ILE A 15 -19.25 -12.66 42.83
CA ILE A 15 -17.95 -12.90 42.18
C ILE A 15 -18.11 -12.96 40.67
N PHE A 16 -19.24 -13.44 40.12
CA PHE A 16 -19.48 -13.49 38.69
C PHE A 16 -19.92 -12.14 38.07
N THR A 17 -20.51 -11.24 38.86
CA THR A 17 -20.97 -9.94 38.36
C THR A 17 -19.90 -8.84 38.41
N ILE A 18 -18.93 -8.96 39.32
CA ILE A 18 -17.85 -7.96 39.43
C ILE A 18 -16.99 -7.82 38.16
N PRO A 19 -16.57 -8.89 37.46
CA PRO A 19 -15.79 -8.72 36.22
C PRO A 19 -16.60 -8.11 35.07
N PHE A 20 -17.93 -8.16 35.10
CA PHE A 20 -18.78 -7.50 34.09
C PHE A 20 -18.97 -5.99 34.35
N ILE A 21 -18.85 -5.55 35.58
CA ILE A 21 -18.99 -4.15 35.97
C ILE A 21 -17.64 -3.40 35.76
N TYR A 22 -16.52 -4.10 35.82
CA TYR A 22 -15.16 -3.58 35.61
C TYR A 22 -14.57 -3.95 34.25
N GLN A 23 -15.38 -4.24 33.25
CA GLN A 23 -14.89 -4.02 31.90
C GLN A 23 -14.76 -2.50 31.76
N PRO A 24 -13.53 -1.95 31.72
CA PRO A 24 -13.39 -0.61 31.24
C PRO A 24 -14.05 -0.65 29.87
N THR A 25 -15.13 0.06 29.70
CA THR A 25 -15.53 0.54 28.41
C THR A 25 -14.37 1.40 27.96
N TYR A 26 -13.31 0.76 27.46
CA TYR A 26 -12.55 1.37 26.43
C TYR A 26 -13.61 1.53 25.32
N ALA A 27 -14.33 2.64 25.36
CA ALA A 27 -14.78 3.22 24.13
C ALA A 27 -13.51 3.19 23.29
N GLN A 28 -13.37 2.20 22.42
CA GLN A 28 -12.50 2.33 21.29
C GLN A 28 -13.07 3.58 20.62
N GLU A 29 -12.56 4.74 21.02
CA GLU A 29 -12.57 5.87 20.12
C GLU A 29 -12.06 5.26 18.85
N LYS A 30 -12.97 5.11 17.88
CA LYS A 30 -12.62 4.70 16.54
C LYS A 30 -11.64 5.76 16.07
N TYR A 31 -10.37 5.50 16.35
CA TYR A 31 -9.29 6.42 16.04
C TYR A 31 -9.11 6.33 14.53
N TYR A 32 -9.89 7.12 13.82
CA TYR A 32 -9.67 7.34 12.41
C TYR A 32 -8.53 8.33 12.27
N PRO A 33 -7.45 7.94 11.57
CA PRO A 33 -6.39 8.89 11.27
C PRO A 33 -7.01 10.05 10.48
N LYS A 34 -6.81 11.28 10.99
CA LYS A 34 -7.30 12.48 10.33
C LYS A 34 -6.14 13.23 9.71
N VAL A 35 -6.32 13.74 8.51
CA VAL A 35 -5.30 14.54 7.80
C VAL A 35 -4.93 15.79 8.58
N GLU A 36 -5.86 16.34 9.39
CA GLU A 36 -5.63 17.48 10.31
C GLU A 36 -4.57 17.15 11.38
N ASN A 37 -4.41 15.89 11.73
CA ASN A 37 -3.46 15.44 12.75
C ASN A 37 -2.06 15.10 12.17
N LEU A 38 -1.87 15.27 10.87
CA LEU A 38 -0.58 15.07 10.21
C LEU A 38 0.42 16.14 10.62
N GLN A 39 1.56 15.72 11.09
CA GLN A 39 2.70 16.58 11.41
C GLN A 39 3.61 16.79 10.20
N GLY A 40 3.74 15.76 9.35
CA GLY A 40 4.54 15.76 8.13
C GLY A 40 3.72 15.82 6.83
N LYS A 41 2.57 16.50 6.82
CA LYS A 41 1.64 16.57 5.68
C LYS A 41 2.32 16.95 4.37
N GLU A 42 3.16 17.98 4.37
CA GLU A 42 3.82 18.47 3.15
C GLU A 42 4.71 17.41 2.51
N GLN A 43 5.44 16.64 3.32
CA GLN A 43 6.27 15.54 2.81
C GLN A 43 5.41 14.44 2.19
N LEU A 44 4.32 14.02 2.83
CA LEU A 44 3.43 13.00 2.28
C LEU A 44 2.76 13.46 0.97
N MET A 45 2.41 14.74 0.86
CA MET A 45 1.88 15.31 -0.38
C MET A 45 2.92 15.31 -1.49
N ALA A 46 4.19 15.63 -1.20
CA ALA A 46 5.26 15.57 -2.18
C ALA A 46 5.46 14.14 -2.72
N GLU A 47 5.38 13.11 -1.86
CA GLU A 47 5.45 11.72 -2.29
C GLU A 47 4.24 11.29 -3.15
N LEU A 48 3.04 11.79 -2.86
CA LEU A 48 1.86 11.58 -3.69
C LEU A 48 2.01 12.22 -5.08
N ASP A 49 2.55 13.44 -5.16
CA ASP A 49 2.82 14.12 -6.43
C ASP A 49 3.87 13.37 -7.25
N GLU A 50 4.90 12.84 -6.61
CA GLU A 50 5.92 12.03 -7.26
C GLU A 50 5.34 10.71 -7.79
N LEU A 51 4.50 10.03 -7.00
CA LEU A 51 3.77 8.83 -7.44
C LEU A 51 2.90 9.10 -8.66
N LYS A 52 2.18 10.23 -8.67
CA LYS A 52 1.38 10.66 -9.81
C LYS A 52 2.24 10.83 -11.06
N ARG A 53 3.35 11.56 -10.94
CA ARG A 53 4.28 11.81 -12.04
C ARG A 53 4.83 10.48 -12.62
N VAL A 54 5.28 9.59 -11.76
CA VAL A 54 5.79 8.28 -12.18
C VAL A 54 4.68 7.46 -12.85
N ARG A 55 3.48 7.45 -12.27
CA ARG A 55 2.34 6.72 -12.84
C ARG A 55 1.94 7.23 -14.23
N GLU A 56 1.93 8.53 -14.44
CA GLU A 56 1.66 9.15 -15.74
C GLU A 56 2.71 8.69 -16.77
N ASN A 57 3.98 8.68 -16.40
CA ASN A 57 5.08 8.22 -17.25
C ASN A 57 5.01 6.70 -17.53
N MET A 58 4.61 5.88 -16.57
CA MET A 58 4.39 4.45 -16.77
C MET A 58 3.38 4.16 -17.87
N SER A 59 2.39 5.03 -18.08
CA SER A 59 1.38 4.87 -19.13
C SER A 59 1.96 4.96 -20.55
N THR A 60 3.16 5.50 -20.70
CA THR A 60 3.86 5.59 -22.00
C THR A 60 4.64 4.33 -22.36
N ILE A 61 4.79 3.38 -21.43
CA ILE A 61 5.47 2.11 -21.69
C ILE A 61 4.57 1.26 -22.61
N ASN A 62 5.07 0.97 -23.79
CA ASN A 62 4.43 0.08 -24.75
C ASN A 62 5.35 -1.10 -25.07
N ILE A 63 4.97 -2.31 -24.66
CA ILE A 63 5.71 -3.52 -24.92
C ILE A 63 4.97 -4.33 -25.98
N THR A 64 5.56 -4.42 -27.16
CA THR A 64 5.04 -5.20 -28.27
C THR A 64 6.00 -6.34 -28.62
N SER A 65 5.48 -7.39 -29.24
CA SER A 65 6.29 -8.57 -29.61
C SER A 65 7.26 -8.33 -30.76
N ASP A 66 7.15 -7.19 -31.44
CA ASP A 66 7.96 -6.77 -32.58
C ASP A 66 9.01 -5.72 -32.23
N LEU A 67 9.23 -5.44 -30.93
CA LEU A 67 10.30 -4.57 -30.50
C LEU A 67 11.65 -5.17 -30.93
N ASP A 68 12.43 -4.34 -31.63
CA ASP A 68 13.82 -4.67 -31.91
C ASP A 68 14.72 -4.56 -30.66
N SER A 69 15.94 -5.00 -30.77
CA SER A 69 16.90 -5.00 -29.66
C SER A 69 17.13 -3.61 -29.04
N GLU A 70 17.06 -2.54 -29.85
CA GLU A 70 17.20 -1.18 -29.35
C GLU A 70 15.93 -0.73 -28.61
N GLY A 71 14.75 -1.06 -29.13
CA GLY A 71 13.47 -0.83 -28.48
C GLY A 71 13.37 -1.54 -27.14
N LEU A 72 13.76 -2.81 -27.07
CA LEU A 72 13.81 -3.59 -25.82
C LEU A 72 14.73 -2.93 -24.79
N LYS A 73 15.94 -2.55 -25.20
CA LYS A 73 16.92 -1.88 -24.34
C LYS A 73 16.38 -0.55 -23.81
N ARG A 74 15.82 0.29 -24.66
CA ARG A 74 15.26 1.60 -24.28
C ARG A 74 14.08 1.44 -23.31
N THR A 75 13.15 0.54 -23.60
CA THR A 75 12.01 0.26 -22.73
C THR A 75 12.45 -0.23 -21.35
N ASN A 76 13.46 -1.13 -21.31
CA ASN A 76 14.03 -1.59 -20.05
C ASN A 76 14.71 -0.46 -19.25
N GLN A 77 15.35 0.50 -19.93
CA GLN A 77 15.91 1.69 -19.28
C GLN A 77 14.81 2.56 -18.64
N TYR A 78 13.69 2.79 -19.31
CA TYR A 78 12.56 3.53 -18.74
C TYR A 78 12.01 2.82 -17.49
N ILE A 79 11.77 1.51 -17.58
CA ILE A 79 11.32 0.74 -16.43
C ILE A 79 12.31 0.83 -15.27
N ALA A 80 13.62 0.71 -15.54
CA ALA A 80 14.65 0.84 -14.51
C ALA A 80 14.65 2.21 -13.84
N THR A 81 14.46 3.28 -14.62
CA THR A 81 14.34 4.65 -14.11
C THR A 81 13.14 4.76 -13.16
N TYR A 82 11.95 4.33 -13.60
CA TYR A 82 10.76 4.41 -12.76
C TYR A 82 10.83 3.54 -11.50
N LEU A 83 11.46 2.36 -11.59
CA LEU A 83 11.75 1.55 -10.41
C LEU A 83 12.67 2.27 -9.42
N THR A 84 13.66 3.03 -9.92
CA THR A 84 14.54 3.82 -9.05
C THR A 84 13.77 4.94 -8.37
N GLU A 85 12.94 5.68 -9.09
CA GLU A 85 12.11 6.77 -8.55
C GLU A 85 11.12 6.24 -7.49
N LEU A 86 10.41 5.14 -7.76
CA LEU A 86 9.51 4.52 -6.79
C LEU A 86 10.23 3.98 -5.54
N ASN A 87 11.45 3.47 -5.68
CA ASN A 87 12.25 3.07 -4.53
C ASN A 87 12.75 4.29 -3.72
N SER A 88 12.96 5.46 -4.36
CA SER A 88 13.21 6.72 -3.64
C SER A 88 12.01 7.09 -2.78
N VAL A 89 10.80 7.12 -3.35
CA VAL A 89 9.55 7.36 -2.59
C VAL A 89 9.45 6.44 -1.37
N ARG A 90 9.74 5.15 -1.52
CA ARG A 90 9.73 4.20 -0.39
C ARG A 90 10.73 4.57 0.70
N SER A 91 11.94 4.97 0.31
CA SER A 91 12.99 5.39 1.25
C SER A 91 12.61 6.66 2.00
N ASP A 92 11.98 7.62 1.29
CA ASP A 92 11.55 8.88 1.87
C ASP A 92 10.37 8.67 2.84
N LEU A 93 9.44 7.78 2.51
CA LEU A 93 8.36 7.35 3.42
C LEU A 93 8.89 6.59 4.64
N GLU A 94 9.96 5.79 4.52
CA GLU A 94 10.61 5.16 5.67
C GLU A 94 11.21 6.22 6.60
N THR A 95 11.90 7.20 6.02
CA THR A 95 12.45 8.35 6.75
C THR A 95 11.35 9.15 7.44
N HIS A 96 10.21 9.36 6.76
CA HIS A 96 9.03 10.01 7.33
C HIS A 96 8.52 9.26 8.57
N ARG A 97 8.37 7.93 8.49
CA ARG A 97 7.92 7.12 9.64
C ARG A 97 8.87 7.20 10.83
N VAL A 98 10.18 7.29 10.59
CA VAL A 98 11.17 7.48 11.66
C VAL A 98 11.00 8.85 12.31
N ASN A 99 10.84 9.90 11.50
CA ASN A 99 10.71 11.28 11.99
C ASN A 99 9.42 11.50 12.78
N TYR A 100 8.33 10.88 12.34
CA TYR A 100 6.97 11.06 12.90
C TYR A 100 6.47 9.81 13.63
N LYS A 101 7.35 9.00 14.19
CA LYS A 101 7.04 7.71 14.84
C LYS A 101 5.99 7.75 15.94
N ASN A 102 5.73 8.92 16.53
CA ASN A 102 4.73 9.11 17.58
C ASN A 102 3.39 9.64 17.05
N SER A 103 3.30 9.93 15.76
CA SER A 103 2.06 10.37 15.11
C SER A 103 1.38 9.20 14.42
N PHE A 104 0.26 8.76 14.96
CA PHE A 104 -0.51 7.66 14.35
C PHE A 104 -0.98 8.01 12.93
N ALA A 105 -1.39 9.27 12.69
CA ALA A 105 -1.84 9.70 11.38
C ALA A 105 -0.70 9.62 10.34
N ASP A 106 0.49 10.12 10.69
CA ASP A 106 1.66 10.07 9.79
C ASP A 106 2.08 8.63 9.46
N LEU A 107 2.10 7.75 10.47
CA LEU A 107 2.39 6.32 10.25
C LEU A 107 1.37 5.69 9.32
N TYR A 108 0.07 5.89 9.58
CA TYR A 108 -1.00 5.32 8.77
C TYR A 108 -0.92 5.77 7.31
N PHE A 109 -0.87 7.08 7.06
CA PHE A 109 -0.86 7.58 5.69
C PHE A 109 0.43 7.25 4.95
N SER A 110 1.58 7.24 5.62
CA SER A 110 2.83 6.81 4.99
C SER A 110 2.80 5.34 4.56
N GLU A 111 2.16 4.45 5.33
CA GLU A 111 1.97 3.04 4.97
C GLU A 111 1.04 2.89 3.75
N GLN A 112 -0.05 3.66 3.69
CA GLN A 112 -0.97 3.64 2.56
C GLN A 112 -0.30 4.15 1.27
N ILE A 113 0.49 5.22 1.35
CA ILE A 113 1.23 5.78 0.22
C ILE A 113 2.33 4.79 -0.23
N GLN A 114 3.00 4.14 0.70
CA GLN A 114 3.97 3.09 0.36
C GLN A 114 3.31 1.93 -0.38
N PHE A 115 2.10 1.53 -0.01
CA PHE A 115 1.38 0.47 -0.71
C PHE A 115 1.10 0.82 -2.18
N ILE A 116 0.86 2.10 -2.50
CA ILE A 116 0.73 2.57 -3.88
C ILE A 116 2.05 2.36 -4.63
N ALA A 117 3.17 2.81 -4.05
CA ALA A 117 4.50 2.63 -4.63
C ALA A 117 4.82 1.15 -4.87
N ASP A 118 4.56 0.29 -3.89
CA ASP A 118 4.79 -1.15 -3.97
C ASP A 118 3.94 -1.80 -5.08
N SER A 119 2.70 -1.38 -5.25
CA SER A 119 1.82 -1.86 -6.32
C SER A 119 2.39 -1.52 -7.71
N TYR A 120 2.85 -0.29 -7.92
CA TYR A 120 3.49 0.12 -9.17
C TYR A 120 4.82 -0.61 -9.41
N ILE A 121 5.63 -0.80 -8.37
CA ILE A 121 6.88 -1.57 -8.45
C ILE A 121 6.62 -3.00 -8.91
N ILE A 122 5.61 -3.67 -8.35
CA ILE A 122 5.27 -5.04 -8.74
C ILE A 122 4.87 -5.08 -10.21
N SER A 123 4.02 -4.15 -10.66
CA SER A 123 3.62 -4.06 -12.07
C SER A 123 4.82 -3.86 -13.00
N LEU A 124 5.73 -2.93 -12.68
CA LEU A 124 6.94 -2.67 -13.50
C LEU A 124 7.88 -3.88 -13.55
N ARG A 125 8.04 -4.60 -12.45
CA ARG A 125 8.85 -5.83 -12.41
C ARG A 125 8.26 -6.94 -13.30
N GLN A 126 6.93 -7.06 -13.39
CA GLN A 126 6.29 -7.99 -14.32
C GLN A 126 6.61 -7.61 -15.77
N GLN A 127 6.53 -6.33 -16.11
CA GLN A 127 6.88 -5.83 -17.44
C GLN A 127 8.37 -6.05 -17.76
N GLN A 128 9.27 -5.82 -16.80
CA GLN A 128 10.69 -6.07 -16.95
C GLN A 128 11.00 -7.56 -17.20
N ASN A 129 10.26 -8.45 -16.53
CA ASN A 129 10.39 -9.89 -16.76
C ASN A 129 9.97 -10.27 -18.18
N LEU A 130 8.87 -9.70 -18.70
CA LEU A 130 8.48 -9.90 -20.09
C LEU A 130 9.58 -9.46 -21.06
N LEU A 131 10.13 -8.24 -20.89
CA LEU A 131 11.21 -7.77 -21.76
C LEU A 131 12.41 -8.72 -21.76
N SER A 132 12.77 -9.26 -20.60
CA SER A 132 13.83 -10.26 -20.48
C SER A 132 13.54 -11.54 -21.25
N GLN A 133 12.28 -11.96 -21.36
CA GLN A 133 11.91 -13.14 -22.14
C GLN A 133 11.90 -12.84 -23.64
N LEU A 134 11.45 -11.66 -24.05
CA LEU A 134 11.52 -11.22 -25.45
C LEU A 134 12.96 -11.11 -25.94
N ASP A 135 13.86 -10.52 -25.14
CA ASP A 135 15.27 -10.38 -25.46
C ASP A 135 15.98 -11.75 -25.69
N LYS A 136 15.54 -12.77 -25.00
CA LYS A 136 16.03 -14.15 -25.19
C LYS A 136 15.45 -14.87 -26.40
N ASN A 137 14.66 -14.16 -27.23
CA ASN A 137 13.94 -14.76 -28.35
C ASN A 137 13.08 -15.97 -27.98
N ASN A 138 12.52 -15.96 -26.76
CA ASN A 138 11.65 -17.03 -26.33
C ASN A 138 10.36 -17.02 -27.19
N PRO A 139 10.08 -18.07 -27.99
CA PRO A 139 8.91 -18.10 -28.88
C PRO A 139 7.60 -18.06 -28.11
N ASP A 140 7.59 -18.48 -26.85
CA ASP A 140 6.43 -18.47 -25.99
C ASP A 140 6.27 -17.18 -25.17
N ALA A 141 7.24 -16.23 -25.26
CA ALA A 141 7.25 -15.04 -24.42
C ALA A 141 5.95 -14.23 -24.50
N LYS A 142 5.40 -14.04 -25.71
CA LYS A 142 4.14 -13.31 -25.92
C LYS A 142 2.95 -14.06 -25.31
N LYS A 143 2.89 -15.37 -25.52
CA LYS A 143 1.81 -16.21 -24.98
C LYS A 143 1.87 -16.26 -23.46
N LEU A 144 3.04 -16.41 -22.88
CA LEU A 144 3.26 -16.38 -21.43
C LEU A 144 2.84 -15.01 -20.84
N PHE A 145 3.17 -13.91 -21.51
CA PHE A 145 2.78 -12.60 -21.06
C PHE A 145 1.25 -12.43 -21.07
N GLU A 146 0.62 -12.78 -22.18
CA GLU A 146 -0.85 -12.66 -22.31
C GLU A 146 -1.59 -13.56 -21.30
N SER A 147 -1.08 -14.77 -21.02
CA SER A 147 -1.72 -15.70 -20.08
C SER A 147 -1.39 -15.42 -18.61
N ASP A 148 -0.12 -15.14 -18.29
CA ASP A 148 0.36 -15.21 -16.92
C ASP A 148 0.76 -13.84 -16.34
N TYR A 149 1.16 -12.85 -17.19
CA TYR A 149 1.68 -11.57 -16.74
C TYR A 149 0.78 -10.38 -16.99
N LEU A 150 -0.06 -10.43 -18.04
CA LEU A 150 -0.91 -9.29 -18.39
C LEU A 150 -1.88 -8.96 -17.26
N THR A 151 -2.61 -9.95 -16.77
CA THR A 151 -3.59 -9.78 -15.70
C THR A 151 -2.95 -9.26 -14.39
N PRO A 152 -1.87 -9.89 -13.86
CA PRO A 152 -1.18 -9.35 -12.69
C PRO A 152 -0.64 -7.93 -12.88
N THR A 153 -0.08 -7.61 -14.06
CA THR A 153 0.43 -6.28 -14.35
C THR A 153 -0.66 -5.21 -14.24
N TYR A 154 -1.80 -5.43 -14.89
CA TYR A 154 -2.93 -4.50 -14.80
C TYR A 154 -3.60 -4.49 -13.44
N TYR A 155 -3.67 -5.64 -12.76
CA TYR A 155 -4.23 -5.72 -11.42
C TYR A 155 -3.47 -4.81 -10.45
N TYR A 156 -2.15 -4.88 -10.42
CA TYR A 156 -1.34 -4.05 -9.51
C TYR A 156 -1.37 -2.57 -9.87
N VAL A 157 -1.38 -2.21 -11.16
CA VAL A 157 -1.58 -0.82 -11.56
C VAL A 157 -2.93 -0.30 -11.08
N THR A 158 -4.01 -1.05 -11.33
CA THR A 158 -5.36 -0.65 -10.93
C THR A 158 -5.49 -0.53 -9.42
N LEU A 159 -4.87 -1.44 -8.66
CA LEU A 159 -4.87 -1.41 -7.21
C LEU A 159 -4.15 -0.15 -6.69
N GLY A 160 -2.99 0.16 -7.26
CA GLY A 160 -2.27 1.40 -6.94
C GLY A 160 -3.09 2.65 -7.27
N ASP A 161 -3.73 2.70 -8.45
CA ASP A 161 -4.57 3.82 -8.89
C ASP A 161 -5.79 4.02 -7.97
N GLN A 162 -6.44 2.93 -7.53
CA GLN A 162 -7.56 2.99 -6.59
C GLN A 162 -7.13 3.52 -5.23
N MET A 163 -6.00 3.03 -4.70
CA MET A 163 -5.45 3.51 -3.44
C MET A 163 -5.00 4.98 -3.55
N TYR A 164 -4.38 5.36 -4.67
CA TYR A 164 -3.99 6.74 -4.92
C TYR A 164 -5.22 7.66 -4.88
N SER A 165 -6.28 7.33 -5.62
CA SER A 165 -7.52 8.12 -5.63
C SER A 165 -8.13 8.23 -4.23
N TYR A 166 -8.18 7.12 -3.49
CA TYR A 166 -8.70 7.11 -2.13
C TYR A 166 -7.91 8.06 -1.21
N ILE A 167 -6.57 8.04 -1.27
CA ILE A 167 -5.73 8.88 -0.43
C ILE A 167 -5.85 10.36 -0.83
N VAL A 168 -5.81 10.67 -2.13
CA VAL A 168 -5.94 12.05 -2.63
C VAL A 168 -7.29 12.66 -2.24
N ASP A 169 -8.38 11.90 -2.32
CA ASP A 169 -9.69 12.36 -1.86
C ASP A 169 -9.67 12.72 -0.38
N TYR A 170 -9.00 11.92 0.45
CA TYR A 170 -8.82 12.21 1.87
C TYR A 170 -8.08 13.54 2.13
N PHE A 171 -7.05 13.83 1.32
CA PHE A 171 -6.28 15.07 1.41
C PHE A 171 -6.99 16.28 0.81
N SER A 172 -7.97 16.07 -0.09
CA SER A 172 -8.68 17.13 -0.81
C SER A 172 -9.93 17.65 -0.08
N ILE A 173 -10.46 16.92 0.89
CA ILE A 173 -11.67 17.27 1.64
C ILE A 173 -11.40 18.41 2.68
N LEU A 174 -10.18 18.85 2.80
CA LEU A 174 -9.72 19.90 3.73
C LEU A 174 -9.26 21.15 2.99
#